data_05357da9f386116bb03391032cbf3937
#
_entry.id   05357da9f386116bb03391032cbf3937
#
_cell.length_a   1.000
_cell.length_b   1.000
_cell.length_c   1.000
_cell.angle_alpha   90.00
_cell.angle_beta   90.00
_cell.angle_gamma   90.00
#
_symmetry.space_group_name_H-M   'P 1'
#
loop_
_entity.id
_entity.type
_entity.pdbx_description
1 polymer ?
#
loop_
_entity_poly.entity_id
_entity_poly.type
_entity_poly.pdbx_seq_one_letter_code
_entity_poly.pdbx_strand_id
1 'polypeptide(L)'
;MSGLCEGRVVVVTGAGRGLGRAHALAFAEQGARVVVNDLGVGLDGAGAPQGLGAADPGRIQVGGPAQSVVDEIRAAGGEAVAHGGDIATTEGAASLVATALESFGALHTLVNNAGFLRDRMLVNLDEDDWDAVVRVHLKGHFLPLKHAAAHWRAEAGAGREVVARVVNTSSGAGLLGSVGQGNYSAAKAGIVGLTLVAAAELGRYGVQVNAIAPAARTRMTERTFADTMAAPGEEGAFDAMAPGNVSPLVVWLGSAASGGVTGRVFEVEAGRITVMEGWRPGPTSDKGARWTPREAGEEALKLLAGAAVPGAVYGAREGRG
;
A
#
# COMPACT_ATOMS: atom_id res chain seq x y z
N MET A 1 15.47 -18.41 17.93
CA MET A 1 15.58 -18.30 16.45
C MET A 1 15.63 -16.81 16.15
N SER A 2 16.54 -16.33 15.31
CA SER A 2 16.55 -14.94 14.86
C SER A 2 15.26 -14.63 14.09
N GLY A 3 14.74 -13.40 14.23
CA GLY A 3 13.55 -12.98 13.51
C GLY A 3 13.77 -12.89 12.00
N LEU A 4 12.71 -12.97 11.22
CA LEU A 4 12.74 -12.97 9.75
C LEU A 4 13.34 -11.68 9.16
N CYS A 5 13.30 -10.58 9.92
CA CYS A 5 13.77 -9.26 9.53
C CYS A 5 14.93 -8.76 10.40
N GLU A 6 15.67 -9.65 11.06
CA GLU A 6 16.80 -9.31 11.91
C GLU A 6 17.80 -8.38 11.21
N GLY A 7 18.08 -7.24 11.83
CA GLY A 7 18.99 -6.23 11.30
C GLY A 7 18.47 -5.41 10.10
N ARG A 8 17.30 -5.69 9.57
CA ARG A 8 16.71 -4.89 8.47
C ARG A 8 16.18 -3.56 9.00
N VAL A 9 16.32 -2.52 8.19
CA VAL A 9 15.70 -1.20 8.43
C VAL A 9 14.48 -1.09 7.55
N VAL A 10 13.33 -0.83 8.18
CA VAL A 10 12.02 -0.83 7.54
C VAL A 10 11.34 0.52 7.73
N VAL A 11 10.85 1.11 6.67
CA VAL A 11 9.99 2.29 6.71
C VAL A 11 8.55 1.86 6.47
N VAL A 12 7.61 2.29 7.33
CA VAL A 12 6.16 2.06 7.14
C VAL A 12 5.44 3.40 7.14
N THR A 13 4.72 3.73 6.07
CA THR A 13 3.94 4.98 5.96
C THR A 13 2.51 4.79 6.47
N GLY A 14 1.92 5.84 7.10
CA GLY A 14 0.61 5.76 7.72
C GLY A 14 0.59 4.74 8.88
N ALA A 15 1.70 4.66 9.63
CA ALA A 15 1.94 3.59 10.59
C ALA A 15 1.51 3.90 12.02
N GLY A 16 0.89 5.05 12.27
CA GLY A 16 0.40 5.40 13.60
C GLY A 16 -0.85 4.64 14.04
N ARG A 17 -1.58 4.01 13.13
CA ARG A 17 -2.86 3.33 13.40
C ARG A 17 -3.16 2.22 12.39
N GLY A 18 -4.18 1.38 12.69
CA GLY A 18 -4.74 0.38 11.77
C GLY A 18 -3.71 -0.58 11.20
N LEU A 19 -3.78 -0.84 9.89
CA LEU A 19 -2.88 -1.74 9.18
C LEU A 19 -1.41 -1.34 9.32
N GLY A 20 -1.09 -0.05 9.12
CA GLY A 20 0.29 0.43 9.20
C GLY A 20 0.91 0.22 10.58
N ARG A 21 0.15 0.46 11.67
CA ARG A 21 0.59 0.14 13.02
C ARG A 21 0.84 -1.36 13.20
N ALA A 22 -0.09 -2.20 12.74
CA ALA A 22 0.07 -3.65 12.83
C ALA A 22 1.31 -4.13 12.07
N HIS A 23 1.58 -3.56 10.89
CA HIS A 23 2.79 -3.87 10.13
C HIS A 23 4.07 -3.44 10.87
N ALA A 24 4.10 -2.21 11.42
CA ALA A 24 5.26 -1.69 12.15
C ALA A 24 5.62 -2.58 13.36
N LEU A 25 4.61 -2.97 14.14
CA LEU A 25 4.78 -3.88 15.27
C LEU A 25 5.29 -5.25 14.83
N ALA A 26 4.66 -5.84 13.80
CA ALA A 26 5.04 -7.16 13.31
C ALA A 26 6.48 -7.18 12.73
N PHE A 27 6.92 -6.12 12.07
CA PHE A 27 8.32 -6.00 11.63
C PHE A 27 9.27 -5.91 12.82
N ALA A 28 8.95 -5.13 13.86
CA ALA A 28 9.76 -5.02 15.05
C ALA A 28 9.86 -6.35 15.82
N GLU A 29 8.76 -7.10 15.95
CA GLU A 29 8.73 -8.45 16.53
C GLU A 29 9.65 -9.43 15.78
N GLN A 30 9.89 -9.19 14.49
CA GLN A 30 10.79 -9.98 13.65
C GLN A 30 12.22 -9.41 13.57
N GLY A 31 12.60 -8.51 14.49
CA GLY A 31 13.95 -7.99 14.64
C GLY A 31 14.31 -6.82 13.71
N ALA A 32 13.34 -6.19 13.06
CA ALA A 32 13.58 -5.01 12.24
C ALA A 32 13.72 -3.75 13.11
N ARG A 33 14.54 -2.81 12.63
CA ARG A 33 14.53 -1.40 13.09
C ARG A 33 13.54 -0.61 12.23
N VAL A 34 12.59 0.08 12.87
CA VAL A 34 11.41 0.61 12.16
C VAL A 34 11.36 2.14 12.19
N VAL A 35 11.20 2.76 11.03
CA VAL A 35 10.76 4.16 10.91
C VAL A 35 9.25 4.17 10.75
N VAL A 36 8.58 4.72 11.77
CA VAL A 36 7.12 4.83 11.83
C VAL A 36 6.71 6.20 11.32
N ASN A 37 6.16 6.29 10.12
CA ASN A 37 5.67 7.56 9.58
C ASN A 37 4.15 7.67 9.74
N ASP A 38 3.69 8.79 10.28
CA ASP A 38 2.27 9.19 10.29
C ASP A 38 2.15 10.70 10.42
N LEU A 39 1.32 11.32 9.59
CA LEU A 39 1.09 12.76 9.59
C LEU A 39 0.19 13.22 10.75
N GLY A 40 -0.51 12.29 11.42
CA GLY A 40 -1.38 12.59 12.56
C GLY A 40 -2.71 13.26 12.21
N VAL A 41 -3.12 13.25 10.95
CA VAL A 41 -4.38 13.83 10.47
C VAL A 41 -5.61 12.94 10.73
N GLY A 42 -6.82 13.50 10.55
CA GLY A 42 -8.08 12.80 10.67
C GLY A 42 -8.32 11.74 9.58
N LEU A 43 -9.45 11.02 9.70
CA LEU A 43 -9.88 9.98 8.74
C LEU A 43 -10.21 10.53 7.34
N ASP A 44 -10.55 11.79 7.25
CA ASP A 44 -10.88 12.54 6.03
C ASP A 44 -9.66 13.25 5.43
N GLY A 45 -8.47 13.04 6.02
CA GLY A 45 -7.25 13.76 5.67
C GLY A 45 -7.26 15.21 6.14
N ALA A 46 -8.31 15.65 6.84
CA ALA A 46 -8.42 16.99 7.40
C ALA A 46 -7.76 17.10 8.78
N GLY A 47 -7.43 18.30 9.15
CA GLY A 47 -6.77 18.64 10.41
C GLY A 47 -5.35 19.15 10.19
N ALA A 48 -4.92 20.10 11.04
CA ALA A 48 -3.50 20.46 11.08
C ALA A 48 -2.72 19.25 11.55
N PRO A 49 -1.54 18.97 10.97
CA PRO A 49 -0.64 17.97 11.48
C PRO A 49 -0.41 18.21 12.98
N GLN A 50 -0.82 17.24 13.81
CA GLN A 50 -0.68 17.42 15.26
C GLN A 50 0.81 17.49 15.60
N GLY A 51 1.29 18.66 16.00
CA GLY A 51 2.64 18.86 16.52
C GLY A 51 3.69 19.45 15.54
N LEU A 52 3.33 19.79 14.30
CA LEU A 52 4.22 20.56 13.44
C LEU A 52 3.97 22.06 13.63
N GLY A 53 4.86 22.73 14.34
CA GLY A 53 5.07 24.16 14.09
C GLY A 53 5.51 24.33 12.63
N ALA A 54 5.01 25.35 11.94
CA ALA A 54 5.17 25.59 10.51
C ALA A 54 6.63 25.76 10.00
N ALA A 55 7.64 25.38 10.77
CA ALA A 55 9.03 25.75 10.57
C ALA A 55 10.03 24.61 10.29
N ASP A 56 9.62 23.30 10.41
CA ASP A 56 10.61 22.22 10.22
C ASP A 56 10.00 20.95 9.62
N PRO A 57 10.26 20.64 8.32
CA PRO A 57 9.66 19.50 7.60
C PRO A 57 10.08 18.11 8.11
N GLY A 58 11.06 18.02 8.98
CA GLY A 58 11.63 16.76 9.50
C GLY A 58 11.48 16.55 10.99
N ARG A 59 10.81 17.45 11.72
CA ARG A 59 10.80 17.40 13.19
C ARG A 59 9.80 16.36 13.71
N ILE A 60 10.32 15.44 14.52
CA ILE A 60 9.58 14.39 15.24
C ILE A 60 8.48 15.00 16.10
N GLN A 61 7.23 14.58 15.89
CA GLN A 61 6.12 14.91 16.79
C GLN A 61 6.31 14.23 18.14
N VAL A 62 6.56 14.97 19.18
CA VAL A 62 6.44 14.47 20.55
C VAL A 62 4.94 14.31 20.86
N GLY A 63 4.45 13.07 21.03
CA GLY A 63 3.06 12.77 21.42
C GLY A 63 2.06 12.49 20.29
N GLY A 64 2.48 12.37 19.02
CA GLY A 64 1.60 11.99 17.90
C GLY A 64 1.41 10.47 17.75
N PRO A 65 0.50 10.02 16.83
CA PRO A 65 0.23 8.58 16.62
C PRO A 65 1.48 7.76 16.27
N ALA A 66 2.41 8.31 15.49
CA ALA A 66 3.68 7.66 15.17
C ALA A 66 4.53 7.44 16.43
N GLN A 67 4.61 8.44 17.31
CA GLN A 67 5.37 8.32 18.54
C GLN A 67 4.79 7.25 19.48
N SER A 68 3.46 7.14 19.58
CA SER A 68 2.82 6.09 20.38
C SER A 68 3.23 4.68 19.95
N VAL A 69 3.33 4.44 18.64
CA VAL A 69 3.79 3.14 18.11
C VAL A 69 5.28 2.92 18.34
N VAL A 70 6.09 3.97 18.23
CA VAL A 70 7.51 3.90 18.59
C VAL A 70 7.71 3.53 20.05
N ASP A 71 6.95 4.14 20.96
CA ASP A 71 7.03 3.87 22.40
C ASP A 71 6.61 2.42 22.70
N GLU A 72 5.60 1.89 22.02
CA GLU A 72 5.16 0.50 22.13
C GLU A 72 6.23 -0.48 21.64
N ILE A 73 6.84 -0.22 20.47
CA ILE A 73 7.95 -1.04 19.95
C ILE A 73 9.13 -1.05 20.92
N ARG A 74 9.50 0.11 21.46
CA ARG A 74 10.62 0.23 22.41
C ARG A 74 10.31 -0.44 23.75
N ALA A 75 9.07 -0.35 24.23
CA ALA A 75 8.65 -1.04 25.45
C ALA A 75 8.71 -2.57 25.29
N ALA A 76 8.51 -3.09 24.07
CA ALA A 76 8.69 -4.50 23.73
C ALA A 76 10.16 -4.89 23.46
N GLY A 77 11.12 -3.97 23.60
CA GLY A 77 12.55 -4.22 23.40
C GLY A 77 13.05 -4.04 21.96
N GLY A 78 12.21 -3.56 21.05
CA GLY A 78 12.57 -3.27 19.66
C GLY A 78 13.15 -1.86 19.47
N GLU A 79 13.61 -1.56 18.26
CA GLU A 79 14.16 -0.27 17.86
C GLU A 79 13.26 0.44 16.86
N ALA A 80 12.83 1.66 17.17
CA ALA A 80 12.03 2.46 16.24
C ALA A 80 12.26 3.96 16.42
N VAL A 81 11.98 4.72 15.36
CA VAL A 81 11.93 6.19 15.36
C VAL A 81 10.68 6.69 14.65
N ALA A 82 10.15 7.83 15.12
CA ALA A 82 8.98 8.44 14.52
C ALA A 82 9.38 9.44 13.41
N HIS A 83 8.53 9.56 12.38
CA HIS A 83 8.63 10.54 11.32
C HIS A 83 7.25 11.14 11.02
N GLY A 84 7.14 12.49 11.04
CA GLY A 84 5.87 13.23 10.87
C GLY A 84 5.72 13.93 9.52
N GLY A 85 6.61 13.69 8.54
CA GLY A 85 6.58 14.37 7.24
C GLY A 85 5.45 13.89 6.32
N ASP A 86 4.94 14.81 5.49
CA ASP A 86 3.93 14.49 4.46
C ASP A 86 4.58 13.78 3.28
N ILE A 87 4.31 12.50 3.14
CA ILE A 87 4.84 11.63 2.07
C ILE A 87 4.38 12.01 0.67
N ALA A 88 3.35 12.84 0.54
CA ALA A 88 2.87 13.33 -0.74
C ALA A 88 3.54 14.66 -1.17
N THR A 89 4.60 15.07 -0.47
CA THR A 89 5.52 16.14 -0.85
C THR A 89 6.93 15.58 -1.10
N THR A 90 7.69 16.26 -1.95
CA THR A 90 9.08 15.86 -2.25
C THR A 90 9.95 15.93 -0.99
N GLU A 91 9.79 16.99 -0.21
CA GLU A 91 10.54 17.25 1.01
C GLU A 91 10.24 16.20 2.08
N GLY A 92 8.95 15.90 2.31
CA GLY A 92 8.53 14.90 3.29
C GLY A 92 8.96 13.48 2.92
N ALA A 93 8.87 13.12 1.64
CA ALA A 93 9.34 11.82 1.16
C ALA A 93 10.88 11.69 1.21
N ALA A 94 11.62 12.77 0.91
CA ALA A 94 13.06 12.79 1.01
C ALA A 94 13.52 12.67 2.48
N SER A 95 12.89 13.44 3.39
CA SER A 95 13.19 13.39 4.83
C SER A 95 12.86 12.03 5.44
N LEU A 96 11.84 11.32 4.93
CA LEU A 96 11.51 9.96 5.37
C LEU A 96 12.66 8.98 5.12
N VAL A 97 13.24 9.01 3.93
CA VAL A 97 14.40 8.18 3.58
C VAL A 97 15.63 8.61 4.38
N ALA A 98 15.86 9.92 4.50
CA ALA A 98 16.96 10.46 5.30
C ALA A 98 16.86 10.00 6.78
N THR A 99 15.68 10.02 7.38
CA THR A 99 15.45 9.53 8.75
C THR A 99 15.90 8.06 8.91
N ALA A 100 15.63 7.19 7.95
CA ALA A 100 16.07 5.79 8.02
C ALA A 100 17.61 5.69 7.95
N LEU A 101 18.24 6.44 7.06
CA LEU A 101 19.69 6.44 6.87
C LEU A 101 20.44 7.07 8.06
N GLU A 102 19.95 8.18 8.59
CA GLU A 102 20.55 8.88 9.72
C GLU A 102 20.40 8.12 11.04
N SER A 103 19.21 7.52 11.27
CA SER A 103 18.94 6.81 12.53
C SER A 103 19.54 5.40 12.57
N PHE A 104 19.58 4.71 11.41
CA PHE A 104 19.90 3.28 11.37
C PHE A 104 20.96 2.90 10.34
N GLY A 105 21.46 3.84 9.56
CA GLY A 105 22.56 3.63 8.60
C GLY A 105 22.16 2.93 7.30
N ALA A 106 20.89 2.55 7.11
CA ALA A 106 20.42 1.78 5.95
C ALA A 106 18.93 1.95 5.68
N LEU A 107 18.49 1.51 4.50
CA LEU A 107 17.08 1.31 4.16
C LEU A 107 16.94 0.00 3.37
N HIS A 108 16.26 -0.99 3.94
CA HIS A 108 16.08 -2.30 3.30
C HIS A 108 14.65 -2.53 2.82
N THR A 109 13.64 -1.94 3.48
CA THR A 109 12.24 -2.19 3.15
C THR A 109 11.43 -0.91 3.25
N LEU A 110 10.62 -0.65 2.21
CA LEU A 110 9.63 0.41 2.19
C LEU A 110 8.23 -0.20 2.09
N VAL A 111 7.38 0.05 3.10
CA VAL A 111 5.96 -0.29 3.07
C VAL A 111 5.15 0.98 2.88
N ASN A 112 4.63 1.16 1.69
CA ASN A 112 3.72 2.24 1.34
C ASN A 112 2.30 1.85 1.70
N ASN A 113 1.78 2.39 2.83
CA ASN A 113 0.47 2.03 3.36
C ASN A 113 -0.45 3.24 3.61
N ALA A 114 0.09 4.45 3.75
CA ALA A 114 -0.69 5.64 4.09
C ALA A 114 -1.87 5.89 3.13
N GLY A 115 -2.99 6.30 3.70
CA GLY A 115 -4.20 6.59 2.93
C GLY A 115 -5.39 6.98 3.80
N PHE A 116 -6.43 7.49 3.16
CA PHE A 116 -7.74 7.82 3.75
C PHE A 116 -8.85 7.70 2.69
N LEU A 117 -10.11 7.85 3.08
CA LEU A 117 -11.27 7.76 2.19
C LEU A 117 -12.06 9.08 2.14
N ARG A 118 -12.54 9.40 0.94
CA ARG A 118 -13.57 10.41 0.67
C ARG A 118 -14.55 9.82 -0.33
N ASP A 119 -15.43 8.96 0.20
CA ASP A 119 -16.35 8.18 -0.61
C ASP A 119 -17.54 9.05 -1.05
N ARG A 120 -17.81 9.06 -2.35
CA ARG A 120 -18.95 9.73 -2.99
C ARG A 120 -19.32 8.95 -4.25
N MET A 121 -20.62 8.93 -4.58
CA MET A 121 -21.06 8.51 -5.91
C MET A 121 -20.38 9.39 -6.97
N LEU A 122 -19.97 8.81 -8.09
CA LEU A 122 -19.17 9.49 -9.10
C LEU A 122 -19.76 10.85 -9.54
N VAL A 123 -21.09 10.94 -9.66
CA VAL A 123 -21.80 12.17 -10.05
C VAL A 123 -21.76 13.28 -8.97
N ASN A 124 -21.42 12.95 -7.74
CA ASN A 124 -21.36 13.84 -6.60
C ASN A 124 -19.94 14.01 -6.03
N LEU A 125 -18.94 13.48 -6.75
CA LEU A 125 -17.54 13.53 -6.32
C LEU A 125 -16.94 14.88 -6.72
N ASP A 126 -16.53 15.66 -5.75
CA ASP A 126 -15.89 16.95 -5.96
C ASP A 126 -14.41 16.78 -6.40
N GLU A 127 -13.88 17.78 -7.12
CA GLU A 127 -12.48 17.82 -7.57
C GLU A 127 -11.51 17.77 -6.38
N ASP A 128 -11.79 18.51 -5.31
CA ASP A 128 -10.97 18.52 -4.09
C ASP A 128 -10.92 17.15 -3.42
N ASP A 129 -12.02 16.39 -3.40
CA ASP A 129 -12.07 15.02 -2.87
C ASP A 129 -11.30 14.05 -3.76
N TRP A 130 -11.38 14.24 -5.08
CA TRP A 130 -10.58 13.48 -6.05
C TRP A 130 -9.08 13.73 -5.84
N ASP A 131 -8.66 14.98 -5.88
CA ASP A 131 -7.26 15.38 -5.80
C ASP A 131 -6.63 14.98 -4.46
N ALA A 132 -7.34 15.15 -3.36
CA ALA A 132 -6.84 14.77 -2.05
C ALA A 132 -6.56 13.26 -1.95
N VAL A 133 -7.48 12.41 -2.45
CA VAL A 133 -7.32 10.95 -2.42
C VAL A 133 -6.20 10.51 -3.37
N VAL A 134 -6.17 10.97 -4.62
CA VAL A 134 -5.12 10.65 -5.59
C VAL A 134 -3.75 11.13 -5.09
N ARG A 135 -3.69 12.33 -4.51
CA ARG A 135 -2.46 12.89 -3.95
C ARG A 135 -1.86 11.98 -2.88
N VAL A 136 -2.64 11.58 -1.88
CA VAL A 136 -2.09 10.80 -0.76
C VAL A 136 -1.84 9.36 -1.16
N HIS A 137 -2.78 8.72 -1.86
CA HIS A 137 -2.62 7.32 -2.24
C HIS A 137 -1.60 7.13 -3.35
N LEU A 138 -1.77 7.76 -4.50
CA LEU A 138 -0.92 7.46 -5.66
C LEU A 138 0.41 8.23 -5.61
N LYS A 139 0.37 9.55 -5.43
CA LYS A 139 1.59 10.36 -5.33
C LYS A 139 2.37 10.05 -4.05
N GLY A 140 1.67 9.79 -2.92
CA GLY A 140 2.28 9.40 -1.64
C GLY A 140 2.88 7.99 -1.63
N HIS A 141 2.59 7.12 -2.61
CA HIS A 141 3.32 5.88 -2.86
C HIS A 141 4.51 6.13 -3.79
N PHE A 142 4.34 7.00 -4.80
CA PHE A 142 5.38 7.30 -5.78
C PHE A 142 6.58 8.03 -5.17
N LEU A 143 6.37 9.08 -4.38
CA LEU A 143 7.49 9.90 -3.89
C LEU A 143 8.43 9.16 -2.94
N PRO A 144 7.97 8.44 -1.88
CA PRO A 144 8.85 7.62 -1.06
C PRO A 144 9.59 6.56 -1.89
N LEU A 145 8.90 5.90 -2.82
CA LEU A 145 9.53 4.93 -3.73
C LEU A 145 10.63 5.56 -4.58
N LYS A 146 10.39 6.75 -5.14
CA LYS A 146 11.39 7.49 -5.94
C LYS A 146 12.66 7.76 -5.13
N HIS A 147 12.53 8.27 -3.89
CA HIS A 147 13.68 8.60 -3.06
C HIS A 147 14.42 7.34 -2.56
N ALA A 148 13.68 6.30 -2.16
CA ALA A 148 14.27 5.01 -1.80
C ALA A 148 14.99 4.35 -2.99
N ALA A 149 14.39 4.36 -4.18
CA ALA A 149 15.01 3.83 -5.40
C ALA A 149 16.27 4.60 -5.80
N ALA A 150 16.30 5.90 -5.61
CA ALA A 150 17.50 6.70 -5.85
C ALA A 150 18.67 6.30 -4.92
N HIS A 151 18.37 6.06 -3.63
CA HIS A 151 19.34 5.53 -2.67
C HIS A 151 19.83 4.13 -3.08
N TRP A 152 18.96 3.18 -3.33
CA TRP A 152 19.35 1.82 -3.70
C TRP A 152 20.13 1.76 -5.02
N ARG A 153 19.76 2.59 -6.00
CA ARG A 153 20.54 2.73 -7.24
C ARG A 153 21.96 3.23 -6.97
N ALA A 154 22.13 4.19 -6.06
CA ALA A 154 23.44 4.70 -5.69
C ALA A 154 24.29 3.63 -4.96
N GLU A 155 23.67 2.85 -4.05
CA GLU A 155 24.31 1.74 -3.37
C GLU A 155 24.82 0.68 -4.37
N ALA A 156 23.94 0.23 -5.28
CA ALA A 156 24.30 -0.72 -6.33
C ALA A 156 25.40 -0.16 -7.27
N GLY A 157 25.29 1.13 -7.65
CA GLY A 157 26.31 1.81 -8.44
C GLY A 157 27.68 1.93 -7.78
N ALA A 158 27.70 1.92 -6.44
CA ALA A 158 28.94 1.90 -5.64
C ALA A 158 29.44 0.47 -5.37
N GLY A 159 28.86 -0.56 -6.01
CA GLY A 159 29.26 -1.95 -5.87
C GLY A 159 28.80 -2.62 -4.57
N ARG A 160 27.90 -1.99 -3.80
CA ARG A 160 27.32 -2.61 -2.61
C ARG A 160 26.16 -3.52 -2.99
N GLU A 161 26.04 -4.65 -2.32
CA GLU A 161 24.91 -5.56 -2.51
C GLU A 161 23.62 -4.92 -1.98
N VAL A 162 22.57 -4.91 -2.80
CA VAL A 162 21.25 -4.39 -2.45
C VAL A 162 20.25 -5.53 -2.39
N VAL A 163 19.66 -5.76 -1.23
CA VAL A 163 18.58 -6.73 -0.99
C VAL A 163 17.36 -5.96 -0.46
N ALA A 164 16.80 -5.14 -1.35
CA ALA A 164 15.71 -4.23 -0.96
C ALA A 164 14.32 -4.74 -1.35
N ARG A 165 13.30 -4.30 -0.62
CA ARG A 165 11.89 -4.71 -0.79
C ARG A 165 10.96 -3.51 -0.72
N VAL A 166 9.97 -3.51 -1.59
CA VAL A 166 8.87 -2.55 -1.56
C VAL A 166 7.56 -3.32 -1.49
N VAL A 167 6.72 -2.96 -0.54
CA VAL A 167 5.35 -3.47 -0.42
C VAL A 167 4.39 -2.28 -0.55
N ASN A 168 3.67 -2.21 -1.66
CA ASN A 168 2.67 -1.19 -1.90
C ASN A 168 1.29 -1.69 -1.46
N THR A 169 0.46 -0.79 -0.92
CA THR A 169 -0.90 -1.13 -0.48
C THR A 169 -1.91 -0.69 -1.52
N SER A 170 -2.39 -1.62 -2.34
CA SER A 170 -3.55 -1.48 -3.22
C SER A 170 -4.84 -1.77 -2.45
N SER A 171 -5.87 -2.28 -3.10
CA SER A 171 -7.17 -2.65 -2.52
C SER A 171 -7.93 -3.51 -3.51
N GLY A 172 -8.83 -4.36 -3.04
CA GLY A 172 -9.84 -5.00 -3.89
C GLY A 172 -10.61 -3.98 -4.74
N ALA A 173 -10.91 -2.79 -4.19
CA ALA A 173 -11.51 -1.68 -4.94
C ALA A 173 -10.65 -1.20 -6.13
N GLY A 174 -9.33 -1.28 -6.02
CA GLY A 174 -8.42 -0.97 -7.14
C GLY A 174 -8.31 -2.09 -8.18
N LEU A 175 -8.65 -3.31 -7.81
CA LEU A 175 -8.58 -4.48 -8.69
C LEU A 175 -9.89 -4.72 -9.45
N LEU A 176 -11.02 -4.58 -8.76
CA LEU A 176 -12.35 -4.92 -9.27
C LEU A 176 -13.30 -3.71 -9.34
N GLY A 177 -12.89 -2.56 -8.80
CA GLY A 177 -13.76 -1.40 -8.63
C GLY A 177 -14.62 -1.47 -7.36
N SER A 178 -15.12 -0.32 -6.91
CA SER A 178 -16.07 -0.22 -5.80
C SER A 178 -17.03 0.95 -6.03
N VAL A 179 -18.32 0.71 -5.89
CA VAL A 179 -19.36 1.73 -6.06
C VAL A 179 -19.20 2.80 -4.98
N GLY A 180 -19.23 4.06 -5.37
CA GLY A 180 -19.03 5.21 -4.47
C GLY A 180 -17.56 5.53 -4.15
N GLN A 181 -16.60 4.80 -4.72
CA GLN A 181 -15.16 4.95 -4.48
C GLN A 181 -14.37 5.22 -5.77
N GLY A 182 -14.87 6.06 -6.66
CA GLY A 182 -14.24 6.31 -7.97
C GLY A 182 -12.80 6.83 -7.87
N ASN A 183 -12.55 7.82 -7.01
CA ASN A 183 -11.21 8.37 -6.73
C ASN A 183 -10.27 7.33 -6.10
N TYR A 184 -10.76 6.62 -5.09
CA TYR A 184 -10.00 5.59 -4.37
C TYR A 184 -9.66 4.40 -5.27
N SER A 185 -10.65 3.87 -6.01
CA SER A 185 -10.45 2.78 -6.96
C SER A 185 -9.42 3.14 -8.04
N ALA A 186 -9.52 4.35 -8.61
CA ALA A 186 -8.56 4.83 -9.59
C ALA A 186 -7.13 4.93 -9.02
N ALA A 187 -6.99 5.52 -7.82
CA ALA A 187 -5.69 5.63 -7.16
C ALA A 187 -5.08 4.26 -6.83
N LYS A 188 -5.89 3.33 -6.31
CA LYS A 188 -5.46 1.97 -5.94
C LYS A 188 -5.13 1.09 -7.15
N ALA A 189 -5.84 1.25 -8.28
CA ALA A 189 -5.46 0.67 -9.56
C ALA A 189 -4.14 1.24 -10.09
N GLY A 190 -3.94 2.56 -9.98
CA GLY A 190 -2.69 3.23 -10.33
C GLY A 190 -1.48 2.71 -9.54
N ILE A 191 -1.66 2.35 -8.27
CA ILE A 191 -0.61 1.73 -7.44
C ILE A 191 -0.18 0.37 -8.00
N VAL A 192 -1.12 -0.43 -8.55
CA VAL A 192 -0.76 -1.70 -9.21
C VAL A 192 0.11 -1.44 -10.43
N GLY A 193 -0.28 -0.48 -11.30
CA GLY A 193 0.54 -0.07 -12.44
C GLY A 193 1.94 0.41 -12.02
N LEU A 194 2.02 1.26 -11.00
CA LEU A 194 3.29 1.71 -10.41
C LEU A 194 4.13 0.53 -9.90
N THR A 195 3.52 -0.47 -9.26
CA THR A 195 4.19 -1.67 -8.74
C THR A 195 4.84 -2.47 -9.88
N LEU A 196 4.11 -2.69 -10.97
CA LEU A 196 4.61 -3.46 -12.13
C LEU A 196 5.80 -2.76 -12.80
N VAL A 197 5.69 -1.44 -13.03
CA VAL A 197 6.78 -0.66 -13.63
C VAL A 197 8.00 -0.64 -12.71
N ALA A 198 7.81 -0.37 -11.42
CA ALA A 198 8.91 -0.33 -10.46
C ALA A 198 9.59 -1.70 -10.30
N ALA A 199 8.84 -2.80 -10.33
CA ALA A 199 9.41 -4.15 -10.31
C ALA A 199 10.34 -4.40 -11.51
N ALA A 200 9.92 -3.99 -12.71
CA ALA A 200 10.71 -4.13 -13.93
C ALA A 200 11.96 -3.23 -13.94
N GLU A 201 11.82 -1.95 -13.53
CA GLU A 201 12.91 -0.98 -13.57
C GLU A 201 13.97 -1.21 -12.48
N LEU A 202 13.54 -1.60 -11.27
CA LEU A 202 14.41 -1.64 -10.10
C LEU A 202 15.02 -3.01 -9.84
N GLY A 203 14.52 -4.07 -10.48
CA GLY A 203 15.03 -5.44 -10.31
C GLY A 203 16.54 -5.55 -10.55
N ARG A 204 17.07 -4.82 -11.54
CA ARG A 204 18.51 -4.76 -11.84
C ARG A 204 19.37 -4.17 -10.72
N TYR A 205 18.77 -3.49 -9.75
CA TYR A 205 19.44 -2.92 -8.58
C TYR A 205 19.23 -3.76 -7.31
N GLY A 206 18.68 -4.99 -7.42
CA GLY A 206 18.41 -5.84 -6.27
C GLY A 206 17.13 -5.49 -5.49
N VAL A 207 16.24 -4.67 -6.07
CA VAL A 207 14.97 -4.26 -5.45
C VAL A 207 13.82 -5.10 -5.99
N GLN A 208 13.02 -5.68 -5.11
CA GLN A 208 11.79 -6.37 -5.47
C GLN A 208 10.58 -5.56 -4.98
N VAL A 209 9.58 -5.42 -5.86
CA VAL A 209 8.42 -4.57 -5.63
C VAL A 209 7.16 -5.38 -5.82
N ASN A 210 6.31 -5.45 -4.78
CA ASN A 210 5.04 -6.16 -4.79
C ASN A 210 3.93 -5.28 -4.20
N ALA A 211 2.69 -5.69 -4.37
CA ALA A 211 1.55 -5.02 -3.77
C ALA A 211 0.67 -6.01 -3.00
N ILE A 212 -0.02 -5.49 -1.98
CA ILE A 212 -1.11 -6.19 -1.29
C ILE A 212 -2.43 -5.47 -1.56
N ALA A 213 -3.53 -6.21 -1.55
CA ALA A 213 -4.91 -5.74 -1.52
C ALA A 213 -5.57 -6.28 -0.23
N PRO A 214 -5.42 -5.58 0.91
CA PRO A 214 -5.85 -6.09 2.20
C PRO A 214 -7.35 -5.86 2.43
N ALA A 215 -8.00 -6.81 3.12
CA ALA A 215 -9.28 -6.62 3.78
C ALA A 215 -9.10 -6.74 5.29
N ALA A 216 -9.37 -5.68 6.03
CA ALA A 216 -9.23 -5.64 7.49
C ALA A 216 -10.11 -4.54 8.11
N ARG A 217 -10.46 -4.73 9.37
CA ARG A 217 -11.15 -3.74 10.19
C ARG A 217 -10.19 -2.59 10.52
N THR A 218 -10.53 -1.41 10.03
CA THR A 218 -9.86 -0.18 10.33
C THR A 218 -10.92 0.91 10.55
N ARG A 219 -10.53 2.03 11.13
CA ARG A 219 -11.47 3.18 11.25
C ARG A 219 -12.10 3.60 9.92
N MET A 220 -11.44 3.32 8.79
CA MET A 220 -11.95 3.59 7.44
C MET A 220 -13.03 2.58 7.05
N THR A 221 -12.81 1.30 7.24
CA THR A 221 -13.70 0.22 6.82
C THR A 221 -14.90 0.05 7.74
N GLU A 222 -14.76 0.32 9.05
CA GLU A 222 -15.87 0.28 10.02
C GLU A 222 -16.99 1.27 9.68
N ARG A 223 -16.66 2.43 9.12
CA ARG A 223 -17.69 3.41 8.71
C ARG A 223 -18.46 3.00 7.46
N THR A 224 -17.81 2.28 6.55
CA THR A 224 -18.37 1.94 5.24
C THR A 224 -19.00 0.55 5.22
N PHE A 225 -18.48 -0.38 6.03
CA PHE A 225 -18.83 -1.81 6.02
C PHE A 225 -19.03 -2.36 7.45
N ALA A 226 -19.77 -1.65 8.30
CA ALA A 226 -19.91 -1.94 9.73
C ALA A 226 -20.24 -3.41 10.02
N ASP A 227 -21.23 -4.00 9.31
CA ASP A 227 -21.70 -5.37 9.52
C ASP A 227 -20.62 -6.42 9.20
N THR A 228 -19.83 -6.19 8.14
CA THR A 228 -18.78 -7.13 7.71
C THR A 228 -17.51 -6.98 8.55
N MET A 229 -17.33 -5.83 9.18
CA MET A 229 -16.14 -5.49 9.98
C MET A 229 -16.33 -5.69 11.48
N ALA A 230 -17.48 -6.23 11.93
CA ALA A 230 -17.73 -6.47 13.34
C ALA A 230 -16.69 -7.42 13.96
N ALA A 231 -16.28 -7.12 15.20
CA ALA A 231 -15.44 -8.05 15.97
C ALA A 231 -16.27 -9.28 16.38
N PRO A 232 -15.64 -10.46 16.53
CA PRO A 232 -16.35 -11.63 17.03
C PRO A 232 -16.90 -11.38 18.43
N GLY A 233 -18.14 -11.88 18.69
CA GLY A 233 -18.82 -11.70 19.98
C GLY A 233 -18.32 -12.64 21.07
N GLU A 234 -17.57 -13.68 20.73
CA GLU A 234 -17.05 -14.69 21.67
C GLU A 234 -15.57 -14.43 21.98
N GLU A 235 -15.23 -14.46 23.26
CA GLU A 235 -13.85 -14.32 23.73
C GLU A 235 -12.99 -15.49 23.23
N GLY A 236 -11.85 -15.19 22.61
CA GLY A 236 -10.94 -16.19 22.05
C GLY A 236 -11.28 -16.67 20.63
N ALA A 237 -12.40 -16.24 20.05
CA ALA A 237 -12.69 -16.53 18.65
C ALA A 237 -11.72 -15.81 17.69
N PHE A 238 -11.42 -16.43 16.55
CA PHE A 238 -10.57 -15.83 15.54
C PHE A 238 -11.21 -14.56 14.97
N ASP A 239 -10.56 -13.43 15.20
CA ASP A 239 -10.99 -12.15 14.62
C ASP A 239 -10.54 -12.07 13.17
N ALA A 240 -11.40 -12.47 12.25
CA ALA A 240 -11.12 -12.51 10.82
C ALA A 240 -10.73 -11.15 10.23
N MET A 241 -11.22 -10.05 10.80
CA MET A 241 -10.95 -8.71 10.29
C MET A 241 -9.89 -7.95 11.10
N ALA A 242 -9.19 -8.60 12.02
CA ALA A 242 -8.09 -7.98 12.75
C ALA A 242 -6.99 -7.51 11.77
N PRO A 243 -6.50 -6.25 11.88
CA PRO A 243 -5.43 -5.74 11.01
C PRO A 243 -4.15 -6.58 11.05
N GLY A 244 -3.88 -7.24 12.18
CA GLY A 244 -2.74 -8.12 12.37
C GLY A 244 -2.69 -9.31 11.43
N ASN A 245 -3.85 -9.77 10.90
CA ASN A 245 -3.91 -10.91 9.97
C ASN A 245 -3.21 -10.64 8.63
N VAL A 246 -3.08 -9.37 8.24
CA VAL A 246 -2.43 -8.97 6.99
C VAL A 246 -0.91 -8.91 7.15
N SER A 247 -0.42 -8.58 8.35
CA SER A 247 0.98 -8.30 8.62
C SER A 247 1.94 -9.46 8.33
N PRO A 248 1.62 -10.74 8.57
CA PRO A 248 2.55 -11.84 8.28
C PRO A 248 3.03 -11.88 6.82
N LEU A 249 2.14 -11.68 5.85
CA LEU A 249 2.53 -11.63 4.44
C LEU A 249 3.37 -10.37 4.13
N VAL A 250 3.02 -9.22 4.70
CA VAL A 250 3.77 -7.97 4.51
C VAL A 250 5.19 -8.10 5.05
N VAL A 251 5.36 -8.69 6.22
CA VAL A 251 6.67 -8.97 6.82
C VAL A 251 7.49 -9.92 5.95
N TRP A 252 6.87 -11.01 5.49
CA TRP A 252 7.56 -11.94 4.59
C TRP A 252 7.97 -11.28 3.28
N LEU A 253 7.08 -10.53 2.62
CA LEU A 253 7.40 -9.77 1.40
C LEU A 253 8.49 -8.72 1.64
N GLY A 254 8.53 -8.12 2.84
CA GLY A 254 9.54 -7.15 3.26
C GLY A 254 10.87 -7.76 3.70
N SER A 255 10.95 -9.07 3.88
CA SER A 255 12.15 -9.79 4.31
C SER A 255 13.04 -10.22 3.14
N ALA A 256 14.25 -10.69 3.44
CA ALA A 256 15.13 -11.30 2.44
C ALA A 256 14.57 -12.62 1.90
N ALA A 257 13.71 -13.31 2.68
CA ALA A 257 13.14 -14.62 2.33
C ALA A 257 12.20 -14.58 1.12
N SER A 258 11.69 -13.40 0.74
CA SER A 258 10.86 -13.22 -0.46
C SER A 258 11.68 -13.10 -1.76
N GLY A 259 12.92 -13.56 -1.76
CA GLY A 259 13.80 -13.54 -2.93
C GLY A 259 13.12 -14.14 -4.16
N GLY A 260 13.20 -13.45 -5.31
CA GLY A 260 12.57 -13.88 -6.56
C GLY A 260 11.10 -13.52 -6.72
N VAL A 261 10.42 -13.00 -5.69
CA VAL A 261 9.02 -12.53 -5.78
C VAL A 261 8.98 -11.04 -6.08
N THR A 262 8.57 -10.67 -7.30
CA THR A 262 8.46 -9.27 -7.75
C THR A 262 7.34 -9.10 -8.77
N GLY A 263 6.74 -7.92 -8.84
CA GLY A 263 5.64 -7.60 -9.76
C GLY A 263 4.34 -8.36 -9.46
N ARG A 264 4.13 -8.78 -8.20
CA ARG A 264 2.95 -9.54 -7.80
C ARG A 264 2.00 -8.70 -6.97
N VAL A 265 0.72 -9.05 -7.04
CA VAL A 265 -0.35 -8.50 -6.22
C VAL A 265 -0.97 -9.67 -5.44
N PHE A 266 -1.09 -9.48 -4.12
CA PHE A 266 -1.70 -10.47 -3.23
C PHE A 266 -2.91 -9.85 -2.55
N GLU A 267 -4.06 -10.48 -2.66
CA GLU A 267 -5.19 -10.17 -1.79
C GLU A 267 -5.04 -10.94 -0.48
N VAL A 268 -5.27 -10.26 0.64
CA VAL A 268 -5.16 -10.83 1.99
C VAL A 268 -6.39 -10.49 2.79
N GLU A 269 -7.13 -11.50 3.19
CA GLU A 269 -8.35 -11.37 3.97
C GLU A 269 -8.43 -12.49 5.02
N ALA A 270 -8.55 -12.14 6.27
CA ALA A 270 -8.57 -13.12 7.37
C ALA A 270 -7.32 -14.04 7.32
N GLY A 271 -7.54 -15.35 7.19
CA GLY A 271 -6.48 -16.36 7.01
C GLY A 271 -6.19 -16.72 5.55
N ARG A 272 -6.77 -16.00 4.58
CA ARG A 272 -6.67 -16.32 3.15
C ARG A 272 -5.67 -15.40 2.44
N ILE A 273 -4.81 -15.99 1.63
CA ILE A 273 -3.90 -15.28 0.72
C ILE A 273 -4.23 -15.73 -0.70
N THR A 274 -4.49 -14.77 -1.58
CA THR A 274 -4.80 -15.02 -2.99
C THR A 274 -3.81 -14.27 -3.88
N VAL A 275 -3.22 -14.94 -4.87
CA VAL A 275 -2.44 -14.27 -5.92
C VAL A 275 -3.41 -13.71 -6.95
N MET A 276 -3.35 -12.41 -7.19
CA MET A 276 -4.14 -11.75 -8.22
C MET A 276 -3.34 -11.78 -9.53
N GLU A 277 -3.86 -12.52 -10.53
CA GLU A 277 -3.14 -12.75 -11.79
C GLU A 277 -3.02 -11.50 -12.69
N GLY A 278 -3.88 -10.51 -12.49
CA GLY A 278 -3.85 -9.26 -13.23
C GLY A 278 -4.39 -9.38 -14.66
N TRP A 279 -4.09 -8.37 -15.49
CA TRP A 279 -4.49 -8.33 -16.88
C TRP A 279 -3.62 -9.26 -17.72
N ARG A 280 -4.27 -10.14 -18.49
CA ARG A 280 -3.67 -11.02 -19.49
C ARG A 280 -4.50 -11.02 -20.75
N PRO A 281 -3.90 -11.18 -21.96
CA PRO A 281 -4.65 -11.27 -23.19
C PRO A 281 -5.69 -12.40 -23.14
N GLY A 282 -6.90 -12.09 -23.60
CA GLY A 282 -7.96 -13.05 -23.84
C GLY A 282 -8.00 -13.49 -25.31
N PRO A 283 -9.21 -13.89 -25.81
CA PRO A 283 -9.40 -14.20 -27.22
C PRO A 283 -8.93 -13.06 -28.10
N THR A 284 -8.25 -13.37 -29.19
CA THR A 284 -7.64 -12.40 -30.09
C THR A 284 -8.00 -12.73 -31.55
N SER A 285 -8.21 -11.70 -32.36
CA SER A 285 -8.41 -11.83 -33.81
C SER A 285 -7.58 -10.77 -34.53
N ASP A 286 -6.93 -11.16 -35.61
CA ASP A 286 -6.18 -10.27 -36.49
C ASP A 286 -6.66 -10.48 -37.95
N LYS A 287 -7.20 -9.43 -38.55
CA LYS A 287 -7.64 -9.42 -39.95
C LYS A 287 -6.47 -9.25 -40.92
N GLY A 288 -5.29 -8.83 -40.48
CA GLY A 288 -4.16 -8.45 -41.33
C GLY A 288 -4.42 -7.18 -42.18
N ALA A 289 -5.50 -6.43 -41.90
CA ALA A 289 -5.90 -5.21 -42.60
C ALA A 289 -6.72 -4.29 -41.66
N ARG A 290 -6.99 -3.06 -42.10
CA ARG A 290 -7.83 -2.11 -41.35
C ARG A 290 -9.28 -2.63 -41.28
N TRP A 291 -9.82 -2.65 -40.06
CA TRP A 291 -11.24 -2.94 -39.81
C TRP A 291 -12.12 -1.75 -40.19
N THR A 292 -13.28 -2.01 -40.74
CA THR A 292 -14.38 -1.04 -40.74
C THR A 292 -15.07 -1.05 -39.36
N PRO A 293 -15.75 0.03 -38.93
CA PRO A 293 -16.46 0.04 -37.64
C PRO A 293 -17.45 -1.10 -37.45
N ARG A 294 -18.14 -1.50 -38.50
CA ARG A 294 -19.12 -2.62 -38.51
C ARG A 294 -18.41 -3.95 -38.24
N GLU A 295 -17.38 -4.25 -39.02
CA GLU A 295 -16.60 -5.50 -38.86
C GLU A 295 -15.95 -5.58 -37.47
N ALA A 296 -15.38 -4.46 -36.98
CA ALA A 296 -14.79 -4.41 -35.67
C ALA A 296 -15.80 -4.70 -34.53
N GLY A 297 -17.04 -4.18 -34.67
CA GLY A 297 -18.12 -4.45 -33.72
C GLY A 297 -18.58 -5.92 -33.75
N GLU A 298 -18.75 -6.49 -34.93
CA GLU A 298 -19.14 -7.89 -35.09
C GLU A 298 -18.06 -8.83 -34.52
N GLU A 299 -16.78 -8.52 -34.77
CA GLU A 299 -15.69 -9.34 -34.27
C GLU A 299 -15.50 -9.19 -32.73
N ALA A 300 -15.65 -7.99 -32.18
CA ALA A 300 -15.62 -7.77 -30.74
C ALA A 300 -16.68 -8.61 -30.00
N LEU A 301 -17.92 -8.72 -30.55
CA LEU A 301 -18.96 -9.58 -29.98
C LEU A 301 -18.59 -11.06 -29.99
N LYS A 302 -17.93 -11.55 -31.05
CA LYS A 302 -17.44 -12.94 -31.09
C LYS A 302 -16.34 -13.18 -30.07
N LEU A 303 -15.39 -12.26 -29.95
CA LEU A 303 -14.31 -12.35 -28.95
C LEU A 303 -14.87 -12.33 -27.52
N LEU A 304 -15.86 -11.47 -27.24
CA LEU A 304 -16.51 -11.39 -25.93
C LEU A 304 -17.24 -12.69 -25.56
N ALA A 305 -17.81 -13.41 -26.53
CA ALA A 305 -18.48 -14.70 -26.28
C ALA A 305 -17.50 -15.78 -25.76
N GLY A 306 -16.21 -15.67 -26.07
CA GLY A 306 -15.15 -16.57 -25.60
C GLY A 306 -14.32 -16.01 -24.45
N ALA A 307 -14.57 -14.79 -24.00
CA ALA A 307 -13.81 -14.14 -22.96
C ALA A 307 -14.34 -14.53 -21.55
N ALA A 308 -13.44 -14.48 -20.56
CA ALA A 308 -13.83 -14.63 -19.16
C ALA A 308 -14.73 -13.45 -18.74
N VAL A 309 -15.75 -13.75 -17.93
CA VAL A 309 -16.60 -12.72 -17.33
C VAL A 309 -15.78 -11.92 -16.34
N PRO A 310 -15.81 -10.57 -16.39
CA PRO A 310 -15.12 -9.73 -15.40
C PRO A 310 -15.60 -10.02 -13.97
N GLY A 311 -14.70 -9.88 -13.00
CA GLY A 311 -15.06 -9.93 -11.58
C GLY A 311 -16.10 -8.84 -11.23
N ALA A 312 -16.97 -9.14 -10.29
CA ALA A 312 -18.00 -8.20 -9.85
C ALA A 312 -17.39 -6.97 -9.16
N VAL A 313 -17.91 -5.79 -9.49
CA VAL A 313 -17.58 -4.54 -8.78
C VAL A 313 -18.19 -4.59 -7.37
N TYR A 314 -17.41 -4.22 -6.36
CA TYR A 314 -17.90 -4.19 -4.98
C TYR A 314 -19.07 -3.20 -4.83
N GLY A 315 -20.15 -3.65 -4.17
CA GLY A 315 -21.34 -2.85 -3.94
C GLY A 315 -22.21 -2.61 -5.19
N ALA A 316 -21.89 -3.23 -6.33
CA ALA A 316 -22.79 -3.24 -7.47
C ALA A 316 -24.05 -4.05 -7.12
N ARG A 317 -25.24 -3.47 -7.32
CA ARG A 317 -26.49 -4.24 -7.24
C ARG A 317 -26.50 -5.19 -8.42
N GLU A 318 -26.82 -6.48 -8.19
CA GLU A 318 -27.10 -7.40 -9.29
C GLU A 318 -28.16 -6.75 -10.18
N GLY A 319 -27.83 -6.53 -11.45
CA GLY A 319 -28.70 -5.84 -12.38
C GLY A 319 -30.01 -6.62 -12.49
N ARG A 320 -31.12 -5.92 -12.40
CA ARG A 320 -32.36 -6.42 -13.00
C ARG A 320 -32.08 -6.50 -14.49
N GLY A 321 -31.85 -7.75 -14.98
CA GLY A 321 -31.74 -8.06 -16.38
C GLY A 321 -32.98 -7.66 -17.18
#